data_5c07b95157ea12d078211e57e26f9277
#
_entry.id   5c07b95157ea12d078211e57e26f9277
#
_cell.length_a   1.000
_cell.length_b   1.000
_cell.length_c   1.000
_cell.angle_alpha   90.00
_cell.angle_beta   90.00
_cell.angle_gamma   90.00
#
_symmetry.space_group_name_H-M   'P 1'
#
loop_
_entity.id
_entity.type
_entity.pdbx_description
1 polymer ?
#
loop_
_entity_poly.entity_id
_entity_poly.type
_entity_poly.pdbx_seq_one_letter_code
_entity_poly.pdbx_strand_id
1 'polypeptide(L)'
;MQNDTLQKYLNEVSLKETLNAEEEMSLSSLDNDAARTKLVESNLKLVIYIAKQYKSSANDLQDLISEGNCGLMLAAERYDFSKGNKFSTFAAFYIKSKIREFIYKKNRSISIPLGAVNKYF
;
A
#
# COMPACT_ATOMS: atom_id res chain seq x y z
N MET A 1 16.70 13.09 -12.43
CA MET A 1 17.49 12.17 -11.66
C MET A 1 16.65 11.31 -10.76
N GLN A 2 16.31 11.73 -9.55
CA GLN A 2 15.35 10.97 -8.75
C GLN A 2 14.03 10.76 -9.48
N ASN A 3 13.64 11.78 -10.25
CA ASN A 3 12.39 11.75 -11.01
C ASN A 3 12.36 10.69 -12.10
N ASP A 4 13.53 10.38 -12.69
CA ASP A 4 13.60 9.38 -13.76
C ASP A 4 13.35 7.97 -13.24
N THR A 5 13.92 7.63 -12.09
CA THR A 5 13.73 6.32 -11.47
C THR A 5 12.29 6.15 -11.02
N LEU A 6 11.73 7.16 -10.38
CA LEU A 6 10.34 7.13 -9.93
C LEU A 6 9.38 7.05 -11.13
N GLN A 7 9.63 7.87 -12.16
CA GLN A 7 8.76 7.87 -13.34
C GLN A 7 8.80 6.51 -14.05
N LYS A 8 9.96 5.89 -14.12
CA LYS A 8 10.11 4.55 -14.70
C LYS A 8 9.27 3.53 -13.92
N TYR A 9 9.33 3.59 -12.59
CA TYR A 9 8.54 2.70 -11.74
C TYR A 9 7.04 2.92 -11.97
N LEU A 10 6.59 4.16 -12.01
CA LEU A 10 5.18 4.49 -12.24
C LEU A 10 4.71 3.97 -13.60
N ASN A 11 5.54 4.10 -14.63
CA ASN A 11 5.22 3.61 -15.95
C ASN A 11 5.11 2.08 -15.98
N GLU A 12 6.02 1.39 -15.31
CA GLU A 12 6.00 -0.06 -15.24
C GLU A 12 4.74 -0.57 -14.53
N VAL A 13 4.37 0.09 -13.42
CA VAL A 13 3.17 -0.29 -12.67
C VAL A 13 1.91 -0.03 -13.49
N SER A 14 1.89 1.05 -14.27
CA SER A 14 0.71 1.39 -15.08
C SER A 14 0.38 0.33 -16.13
N LEU A 15 1.38 -0.48 -16.53
CA LEU A 15 1.19 -1.55 -17.50
C LEU A 15 0.64 -2.84 -16.87
N LYS A 16 0.68 -2.96 -15.55
CA LYS A 16 0.20 -4.16 -14.88
C LYS A 16 -1.32 -4.13 -14.79
N GLU A 17 -1.93 -5.30 -14.97
CA GLU A 17 -3.38 -5.42 -14.87
C GLU A 17 -3.83 -5.59 -13.43
N THR A 18 -5.00 -5.04 -13.12
CA THR A 18 -5.64 -5.27 -11.83
C THR A 18 -6.57 -6.48 -11.94
N LEU A 19 -6.83 -7.13 -10.81
CA LEU A 19 -7.71 -8.28 -10.76
C LEU A 19 -9.13 -7.87 -10.37
N ASN A 20 -10.11 -8.51 -10.97
CA ASN A 20 -11.49 -8.37 -10.52
C ASN A 20 -11.77 -9.40 -9.41
N ALA A 21 -12.99 -9.36 -8.84
CA ALA A 21 -13.34 -10.22 -7.71
C ALA A 21 -13.26 -11.71 -8.05
N GLU A 22 -13.67 -12.09 -9.26
CA GLU A 22 -13.64 -13.49 -9.70
C GLU A 22 -12.20 -13.98 -9.84
N GLU A 23 -11.33 -13.14 -10.40
CA GLU A 23 -9.93 -13.47 -10.56
C GLU A 23 -9.25 -13.61 -9.21
N GLU A 24 -9.60 -12.75 -8.23
CA GLU A 24 -9.09 -12.88 -6.87
C GLU A 24 -9.52 -14.20 -6.22
N MET A 25 -10.78 -14.59 -6.41
CA MET A 25 -11.28 -15.84 -5.86
C MET A 25 -10.56 -17.05 -6.45
N SER A 26 -10.22 -16.98 -7.74
CA SER A 26 -9.52 -18.09 -8.39
C SER A 26 -8.12 -18.30 -7.82
N LEU A 27 -7.54 -17.27 -7.19
CA LEU A 27 -6.21 -17.39 -6.57
C LEU A 27 -6.21 -18.33 -5.38
N SER A 28 -7.37 -18.58 -4.76
CA SER A 28 -7.46 -19.48 -3.62
C SER A 28 -7.07 -20.92 -3.96
N SER A 29 -7.09 -21.28 -5.25
CA SER A 29 -6.68 -22.60 -5.71
C SER A 29 -5.17 -22.71 -5.94
N LEU A 30 -4.45 -21.58 -5.88
CA LEU A 30 -3.02 -21.57 -6.05
C LEU A 30 -2.30 -21.83 -4.73
N ASP A 31 -1.02 -22.13 -4.82
CA ASP A 31 -0.13 -22.11 -3.67
C ASP A 31 -0.18 -20.75 -3.01
N ASN A 32 -0.12 -20.71 -1.68
CA ASN A 32 -0.25 -19.47 -0.90
C ASN A 32 0.72 -18.38 -1.32
N ASP A 33 1.98 -18.73 -1.56
CA ASP A 33 2.98 -17.73 -1.94
C ASP A 33 2.70 -17.15 -3.32
N ALA A 34 2.31 -17.99 -4.27
CA ALA A 34 1.97 -17.55 -5.62
C ALA A 34 0.74 -16.64 -5.62
N ALA A 35 -0.28 -17.04 -4.84
CA ALA A 35 -1.51 -16.25 -4.71
C ALA A 35 -1.23 -14.88 -4.11
N ARG A 36 -0.45 -14.83 -3.03
CA ARG A 36 -0.14 -13.57 -2.35
C ARG A 36 0.72 -12.67 -3.21
N THR A 37 1.69 -13.23 -3.94
CA THR A 37 2.49 -12.47 -4.88
C THR A 37 1.61 -11.82 -5.94
N LYS A 38 0.63 -12.57 -6.45
CA LYS A 38 -0.28 -12.04 -7.46
C LYS A 38 -1.16 -10.92 -6.91
N LEU A 39 -1.60 -11.04 -5.66
CA LEU A 39 -2.36 -9.99 -5.00
C LEU A 39 -1.54 -8.71 -4.90
N VAL A 40 -0.28 -8.81 -4.52
CA VAL A 40 0.60 -7.65 -4.41
C VAL A 40 0.80 -7.00 -5.78
N GLU A 41 1.20 -7.79 -6.77
CA GLU A 41 1.48 -7.26 -8.11
C GLU A 41 0.28 -6.55 -8.73
N SER A 42 -0.91 -7.10 -8.55
CA SER A 42 -2.12 -6.56 -9.16
C SER A 42 -2.66 -5.32 -8.43
N ASN A 43 -2.10 -4.98 -7.27
CA ASN A 43 -2.58 -3.85 -6.46
C ASN A 43 -1.53 -2.75 -6.26
N LEU A 44 -0.43 -2.78 -7.02
CA LEU A 44 0.58 -1.72 -6.94
C LEU A 44 0.03 -0.35 -7.34
N LYS A 45 -0.92 -0.31 -8.26
CA LYS A 45 -1.59 0.94 -8.65
C LYS A 45 -2.35 1.56 -7.49
N LEU A 46 -2.94 0.72 -6.64
CA LEU A 46 -3.68 1.19 -5.46
C LEU A 46 -2.74 1.91 -4.50
N VAL A 47 -1.54 1.38 -4.29
CA VAL A 47 -0.54 2.01 -3.42
C VAL A 47 -0.19 3.40 -3.95
N ILE A 48 0.06 3.51 -5.26
CA ILE A 48 0.42 4.78 -5.88
C ILE A 48 -0.73 5.79 -5.72
N TYR A 49 -1.95 5.34 -5.96
CA TYR A 49 -3.14 6.19 -5.83
C TYR A 49 -3.27 6.75 -4.41
N ILE A 50 -3.12 5.90 -3.41
CA ILE A 50 -3.22 6.31 -2.01
C ILE A 50 -2.05 7.22 -1.63
N ALA A 51 -0.82 6.84 -2.03
CA ALA A 51 0.37 7.63 -1.73
C ALA A 51 0.28 9.04 -2.26
N LYS A 52 -0.28 9.21 -3.46
CA LYS A 52 -0.46 10.55 -4.06
C LYS A 52 -1.37 11.43 -3.23
N GLN A 53 -2.31 10.86 -2.50
CA GLN A 53 -3.21 11.63 -1.62
C GLN A 53 -2.48 12.21 -0.42
N TYR A 54 -1.37 11.61 -0.02
CA TYR A 54 -0.58 12.05 1.13
C TYR A 54 0.68 12.84 0.76
N LYS A 55 0.94 12.97 -0.54
CA LYS A 55 2.11 13.70 -1.02
C LYS A 55 2.03 15.17 -0.61
N SER A 56 3.14 15.71 -0.14
CA SER A 56 3.24 17.12 0.23
C SER A 56 4.69 17.58 0.09
N SER A 57 4.94 18.87 0.35
CA SER A 57 6.30 19.39 0.34
C SER A 57 7.17 18.73 1.42
N ALA A 58 6.56 18.21 2.47
CA ALA A 58 7.27 17.54 3.57
C ALA A 58 7.45 16.06 3.36
N ASN A 59 6.66 15.44 2.45
CA ASN A 59 6.63 13.98 2.27
C ASN A 59 6.82 13.63 0.81
N ASP A 60 7.95 12.98 0.50
CA ASP A 60 8.29 12.55 -0.83
C ASP A 60 7.42 11.37 -1.27
N LEU A 61 6.89 11.43 -2.48
CA LEU A 61 6.05 10.37 -3.04
C LEU A 61 6.76 9.01 -3.03
N GLN A 62 8.05 8.99 -3.33
CA GLN A 62 8.82 7.75 -3.37
C GLN A 62 8.83 7.06 -2.00
N ASP A 63 9.01 7.83 -0.93
CA ASP A 63 9.00 7.31 0.44
C ASP A 63 7.61 6.78 0.80
N LEU A 64 6.57 7.51 0.40
CA LEU A 64 5.19 7.10 0.68
C LEU A 64 4.82 5.82 -0.04
N ILE A 65 5.28 5.66 -1.28
CA ILE A 65 5.06 4.43 -2.04
C ILE A 65 5.76 3.25 -1.36
N SER A 66 7.00 3.44 -0.92
CA SER A 66 7.75 2.38 -0.22
C SER A 66 7.01 1.91 1.03
N GLU A 67 6.51 2.84 1.82
CA GLU A 67 5.75 2.52 3.03
C GLU A 67 4.41 1.88 2.69
N GLY A 68 3.73 2.40 1.67
CA GLY A 68 2.49 1.83 1.19
C GLY A 68 2.65 0.40 0.69
N ASN A 69 3.75 0.13 -0.01
CA ASN A 69 4.04 -1.23 -0.48
C ASN A 69 4.26 -2.19 0.69
N CYS A 70 4.87 -1.73 1.79
CA CYS A 70 4.97 -2.55 3.00
C CYS A 70 3.60 -2.90 3.56
N GLY A 71 2.68 -1.93 3.55
CA GLY A 71 1.30 -2.16 3.97
C GLY A 71 0.58 -3.15 3.06
N LEU A 72 0.79 -3.04 1.75
CA LEU A 72 0.21 -3.95 0.78
C LEU A 72 0.71 -5.39 0.99
N MET A 73 2.00 -5.56 1.22
CA MET A 73 2.59 -6.88 1.48
C MET A 73 2.03 -7.49 2.76
N LEU A 74 1.89 -6.68 3.80
CA LEU A 74 1.31 -7.13 5.06
C LEU A 74 -0.14 -7.56 4.87
N ALA A 75 -0.91 -6.79 4.10
CA ALA A 75 -2.30 -7.13 3.80
C ALA A 75 -2.39 -8.46 3.03
N ALA A 76 -1.52 -8.66 2.04
CA ALA A 76 -1.51 -9.90 1.27
C ALA A 76 -1.21 -11.10 2.16
N GLU A 77 -0.32 -10.93 3.14
CA GLU A 77 0.04 -11.97 4.08
C GLU A 77 -1.12 -12.37 5.00
N ARG A 78 -1.95 -11.39 5.36
CA ARG A 78 -3.06 -11.59 6.31
C ARG A 78 -4.42 -11.80 5.66
N TYR A 79 -4.51 -11.69 4.35
CA TYR A 79 -5.78 -11.79 3.66
C TYR A 79 -6.34 -13.21 3.73
N ASP A 80 -7.63 -13.29 4.06
CA ASP A 80 -8.37 -14.57 4.12
C ASP A 80 -9.31 -14.64 2.91
N PHE A 81 -8.96 -15.49 1.95
CA PHE A 81 -9.71 -15.64 0.70
C PHE A 81 -11.14 -16.15 0.94
N SER A 82 -11.38 -16.80 2.08
CA SER A 82 -12.69 -17.39 2.38
C SER A 82 -13.75 -16.40 2.81
N LYS A 83 -13.36 -15.17 3.17
CA LYS A 83 -14.30 -14.19 3.74
C LYS A 83 -15.09 -13.40 2.72
N GLY A 84 -14.77 -13.51 1.44
CA GLY A 84 -15.54 -12.87 0.38
C GLY A 84 -15.35 -11.37 0.23
N ASN A 85 -14.53 -10.74 1.05
CA ASN A 85 -14.21 -9.33 0.92
C ASN A 85 -13.22 -9.12 -0.22
N LYS A 86 -13.40 -8.04 -0.97
CA LYS A 86 -12.45 -7.71 -2.02
C LYS A 86 -11.11 -7.31 -1.39
N PHE A 87 -10.02 -7.86 -1.92
CA PHE A 87 -8.70 -7.62 -1.37
C PHE A 87 -8.32 -6.13 -1.34
N SER A 88 -8.63 -5.37 -2.41
CA SER A 88 -8.25 -3.96 -2.46
C SER A 88 -8.86 -3.14 -1.31
N THR A 89 -10.07 -3.47 -0.89
CA THR A 89 -10.73 -2.82 0.25
C THR A 89 -9.98 -3.12 1.55
N PHE A 90 -9.62 -4.38 1.73
CA PHE A 90 -8.84 -4.83 2.88
C PHE A 90 -7.45 -4.20 2.89
N ALA A 91 -6.79 -4.21 1.73
CA ALA A 91 -5.42 -3.70 1.60
C ALA A 91 -5.34 -2.19 1.82
N ALA A 92 -6.36 -1.44 1.39
CA ALA A 92 -6.35 0.03 1.54
C ALA A 92 -6.14 0.45 2.98
N PHE A 93 -6.72 -0.28 3.93
CA PHE A 93 -6.54 -0.01 5.36
C PHE A 93 -5.06 -0.13 5.76
N TYR A 94 -4.40 -1.21 5.34
CA TYR A 94 -2.99 -1.43 5.69
C TYR A 94 -2.07 -0.44 5.01
N ILE A 95 -2.35 -0.11 3.75
CA ILE A 95 -1.56 0.87 3.00
C ILE A 95 -1.62 2.23 3.69
N LYS A 96 -2.83 2.69 4.00
CA LYS A 96 -3.03 3.97 4.69
C LYS A 96 -2.38 3.99 6.06
N SER A 97 -2.51 2.89 6.80
CA SER A 97 -1.93 2.79 8.14
C SER A 97 -0.42 2.94 8.11
N LYS A 98 0.24 2.28 7.17
CA LYS A 98 1.70 2.36 7.05
C LYS A 98 2.15 3.75 6.63
N ILE A 99 1.47 4.37 5.69
CA ILE A 99 1.80 5.72 5.24
C ILE A 99 1.62 6.72 6.38
N ARG A 100 0.50 6.65 7.09
CA ARG A 100 0.22 7.54 8.23
C ARG A 100 1.25 7.36 9.33
N GLU A 101 1.61 6.13 9.63
CA GLU A 101 2.64 5.81 10.62
C GLU A 101 3.99 6.44 10.24
N PHE A 102 4.37 6.32 8.97
CA PHE A 102 5.59 6.92 8.46
C PHE A 102 5.59 8.44 8.61
N ILE A 103 4.51 9.09 8.16
CA ILE A 103 4.38 10.54 8.27
C ILE A 103 4.44 10.98 9.73
N TYR A 104 3.74 10.27 10.59
CA TYR A 104 3.73 10.56 12.01
C TYR A 104 5.12 10.47 12.63
N LYS A 105 5.84 9.38 12.36
CA LYS A 105 7.19 9.19 12.89
C LYS A 105 8.15 10.28 12.40
N LYS A 106 8.02 10.69 11.16
CA LYS A 106 8.82 11.76 10.58
C LYS A 106 8.57 13.07 11.32
N ASN A 107 7.32 13.37 11.65
CA ASN A 107 6.93 14.60 12.34
C ASN A 107 7.25 14.57 13.83
N ARG A 108 7.59 13.42 14.39
CA ARG A 108 7.94 13.29 15.81
C ARG A 108 9.17 14.08 16.22
N SER A 109 9.99 14.47 15.27
CA SER A 109 11.11 15.35 15.54
C SER A 109 10.64 16.73 16.05
N ILE A 110 9.36 17.03 15.86
CA ILE A 110 8.70 18.23 16.35
C ILE A 110 7.94 17.84 17.62
N SER A 111 8.55 17.83 18.76
CA SER A 111 7.99 17.54 20.09
C SER A 111 6.45 17.54 20.17
N ILE A 112 5.83 16.46 19.77
CA ILE A 112 4.39 16.28 19.88
C ILE A 112 4.08 15.57 21.20
N PRO A 113 3.19 16.12 22.05
CA PRO A 113 2.82 15.45 23.29
C PRO A 113 2.20 14.09 23.04
N LEU A 114 2.53 13.10 23.88
CA LEU A 114 2.01 11.74 23.76
C LEU A 114 0.49 11.68 23.70
N GLY A 115 -0.19 12.55 24.45
CA GLY A 115 -1.64 12.62 24.43
C GLY A 115 -2.22 13.02 23.08
N ALA A 116 -1.50 13.84 22.32
CA ALA A 116 -1.91 14.23 20.97
C ALA A 116 -1.66 13.11 19.98
N VAL A 117 -0.67 12.27 20.22
CA VAL A 117 -0.32 11.13 19.38
C VAL A 117 -1.51 10.18 19.21
N ASN A 118 -2.13 9.83 20.31
CA ASN A 118 -3.23 8.86 20.32
C ASN A 118 -4.45 9.30 19.53
N LYS A 119 -4.56 10.58 19.19
CA LYS A 119 -5.68 11.10 18.42
C LYS A 119 -5.54 10.81 16.93
N TYR A 120 -4.34 10.53 16.44
CA TYR A 120 -4.07 10.33 15.01
C TYR A 120 -3.95 8.85 14.64
N PHE A 121 -4.00 7.98 15.62
CA PHE A 121 -3.93 6.54 15.47
C PHE A 121 -5.05 5.86 16.21
#